data_3c03416dfa51827cdbb56593e84a6333
#
_entry.id   3c03416dfa51827cdbb56593e84a6333
#
_cell.length_a   1.000
_cell.length_b   1.000
_cell.length_c   1.000
_cell.angle_alpha   90.00
_cell.angle_beta   90.00
_cell.angle_gamma   90.00
#
_symmetry.space_group_name_H-M   'P 1'
#
loop_
_entity.id
_entity.type
_entity.pdbx_description
1 polymer ?
#
loop_
_entity_poly.entity_id
_entity_poly.type
_entity_poly.pdbx_seq_one_letter_code
_entity_poly.pdbx_strand_id
1 'polypeptide(L)'
;MRVPFDDKVWNGRSDAGEPGDTRRVFNQVARFAGQRLAADTPVLVGFGSDEGVRRNQGRIGAAHAPKELRRALAGLPAKALNALLDAGDVLCDDGDLEAAQQELGRVVADI
;
A
#
# COMPACT_ATOMS: atom_id res chain seq x y z
N MET A 1 10.94 -8.39 6.19
CA MET A 1 10.88 -7.28 7.16
C MET A 1 9.58 -6.49 6.99
N ARG A 2 8.89 -6.26 8.06
CA ARG A 2 7.65 -5.47 8.05
C ARG A 2 7.98 -3.98 8.05
N VAL A 3 7.31 -3.23 7.18
CA VAL A 3 7.35 -1.76 7.19
C VAL A 3 5.94 -1.27 7.51
N PRO A 4 5.77 -0.49 8.58
CA PRO A 4 4.46 -0.07 9.01
C PRO A 4 3.84 0.97 8.05
N PHE A 5 2.56 1.19 8.23
CA PHE A 5 1.82 2.26 7.57
C PHE A 5 2.55 3.61 7.73
N ASP A 6 2.68 4.31 6.63
CA ASP A 6 3.26 5.66 6.60
C ASP A 6 2.18 6.63 6.10
N ASP A 7 1.65 7.45 6.99
CA ASP A 7 0.61 8.41 6.66
C ASP A 7 1.11 9.54 5.74
N LYS A 8 2.42 9.78 5.71
CA LYS A 8 3.01 10.87 4.92
C LYS A 8 2.89 10.65 3.42
N VAL A 9 2.79 9.41 2.97
CA VAL A 9 2.62 9.10 1.55
C VAL A 9 1.17 9.39 1.10
N TRP A 10 0.23 9.37 2.02
CA TRP A 10 -1.18 9.59 1.76
C TRP A 10 -1.55 11.06 1.99
N ASN A 11 -1.12 11.89 1.07
CA ASN A 11 -1.42 13.31 1.12
C ASN A 11 -1.71 13.83 -0.29
N GLY A 12 -2.24 15.03 -0.35
CA GLY A 12 -2.53 15.66 -1.61
C GLY A 12 -3.32 16.95 -1.43
N ARG A 13 -3.77 17.48 -2.56
CA ARG A 13 -4.56 18.68 -2.61
C ARG A 13 -5.97 18.42 -2.07
N SER A 14 -6.45 19.31 -1.21
CA SER A 14 -7.84 19.31 -0.74
C SER A 14 -8.66 20.32 -1.54
N ASP A 15 -9.76 19.85 -2.12
CA ASP A 15 -10.72 20.69 -2.83
C ASP A 15 -12.05 20.78 -2.07
N ALA A 16 -12.02 20.69 -0.75
CA ALA A 16 -13.22 20.60 0.10
C ALA A 16 -14.19 21.80 -0.04
N GLY A 17 -13.69 22.94 -0.50
CA GLY A 17 -14.55 24.12 -0.76
C GLY A 17 -15.22 24.13 -2.13
N GLU A 18 -14.88 23.22 -3.02
CA GLU A 18 -15.40 23.14 -4.37
C GLU A 18 -16.72 22.37 -4.42
N PRO A 19 -17.60 22.65 -5.42
CA PRO A 19 -18.85 21.92 -5.55
C PRO A 19 -18.64 20.45 -5.96
N GLY A 20 -19.57 19.59 -5.57
CA GLY A 20 -19.58 18.18 -5.91
C GLY A 20 -18.76 17.34 -4.95
N ASP A 21 -18.51 16.09 -5.34
CA ASP A 21 -17.69 15.16 -4.57
C ASP A 21 -16.23 15.42 -4.85
N THR A 22 -15.53 16.00 -3.88
CA THR A 22 -14.14 16.42 -3.98
C THR A 22 -13.18 15.43 -3.32
N ARG A 23 -13.69 14.31 -2.79
CA ARG A 23 -12.88 13.33 -2.09
C ARG A 23 -11.86 12.69 -3.04
N ARG A 24 -10.65 12.57 -2.55
CA ARG A 24 -9.58 11.84 -3.22
C ARG A 24 -9.24 10.59 -2.43
N VAL A 25 -8.55 9.65 -3.05
CA VAL A 25 -8.20 8.38 -2.40
C VAL A 25 -7.52 8.62 -1.05
N PHE A 26 -6.59 9.57 -0.96
CA PHE A 26 -5.88 9.81 0.31
C PHE A 26 -6.82 10.21 1.46
N ASN A 27 -7.98 10.81 1.18
CA ASN A 27 -8.96 11.17 2.21
C ASN A 27 -9.65 9.94 2.81
N GLN A 28 -9.61 8.80 2.11
CA GLN A 28 -10.32 7.58 2.48
C GLN A 28 -9.41 6.51 3.08
N VAL A 29 -8.11 6.81 3.23
CA VAL A 29 -7.13 5.83 3.72
C VAL A 29 -6.98 5.91 5.22
N ALA A 30 -6.96 4.76 5.87
CA ALA A 30 -6.63 4.61 7.28
C ALA A 30 -5.71 3.41 7.48
N ARG A 31 -5.04 3.37 8.62
CA ARG A 31 -4.16 2.26 8.98
C ARG A 31 -4.98 1.00 9.26
N PHE A 32 -4.55 -0.13 8.70
CA PHE A 32 -5.00 -1.43 9.14
C PHE A 32 -4.22 -1.84 10.40
N ALA A 33 -4.93 -2.04 11.49
CA ALA A 33 -4.33 -2.39 12.79
C ALA A 33 -4.96 -3.67 13.36
N GLY A 34 -5.44 -4.58 12.50
CA GLY A 34 -6.08 -5.80 12.92
C GLY A 34 -7.55 -5.64 13.33
N GLN A 35 -8.14 -4.48 13.06
CA GLN A 35 -9.54 -4.24 13.39
C GLN A 35 -10.46 -5.14 12.56
N ARG A 36 -11.63 -5.42 13.10
CA ARG A 36 -12.66 -6.15 12.38
C ARG A 36 -13.14 -5.33 11.19
N LEU A 37 -13.18 -5.98 10.01
CA LEU A 37 -13.54 -5.31 8.76
C LEU A 37 -15.00 -5.57 8.41
N ALA A 38 -15.66 -4.55 7.86
CA ALA A 38 -16.93 -4.74 7.17
C ALA A 38 -16.66 -5.53 5.86
N ALA A 39 -17.70 -6.21 5.38
CA ALA A 39 -17.62 -6.89 4.09
C ALA A 39 -17.18 -5.91 2.99
N ASP A 40 -16.42 -6.39 2.04
CA ASP A 40 -15.94 -5.62 0.88
C ASP A 40 -15.01 -4.44 1.22
N THR A 41 -14.42 -4.40 2.42
CA THR A 41 -13.41 -3.40 2.74
C THR A 41 -12.07 -3.78 2.13
N PRO A 42 -11.53 -2.99 1.20
CA PRO A 42 -10.22 -3.27 0.62
C PRO A 42 -9.09 -2.98 1.62
N VAL A 43 -8.11 -3.87 1.64
CA VAL A 43 -6.89 -3.70 2.42
C VAL A 43 -5.69 -3.78 1.47
N LEU A 44 -4.84 -2.76 1.53
CA LEU A 44 -3.63 -2.68 0.72
C LEU A 44 -2.45 -3.23 1.50
N VAL A 45 -1.72 -4.13 0.88
CA VAL A 45 -0.44 -4.63 1.39
C VAL A 45 0.58 -4.47 0.28
N GLY A 46 1.72 -3.85 0.57
CA GLY A 46 2.80 -3.75 -0.39
C GLY A 46 3.81 -4.87 -0.24
N PHE A 47 4.44 -5.25 -1.34
CA PHE A 47 5.59 -6.15 -1.35
C PHE A 47 6.73 -5.49 -2.10
N GLY A 48 7.79 -5.13 -1.38
CA GLY A 48 8.94 -4.44 -1.94
C GLY A 48 10.13 -5.37 -2.04
N SER A 49 10.60 -5.65 -3.26
CA SER A 49 11.75 -6.51 -3.48
C SER A 49 12.44 -6.19 -4.79
N ASP A 50 13.75 -6.11 -4.75
CA ASP A 50 14.62 -6.09 -5.94
C ASP A 50 15.20 -7.47 -6.27
N GLU A 51 14.99 -8.45 -5.40
CA GLU A 51 15.68 -9.74 -5.50
C GLU A 51 15.27 -10.53 -6.74
N GLY A 52 13.98 -10.53 -7.09
CA GLY A 52 13.51 -11.20 -8.31
C GLY A 52 14.13 -10.58 -9.56
N VAL A 53 14.15 -9.26 -9.63
CA VAL A 53 14.76 -8.51 -10.74
C VAL A 53 16.26 -8.78 -10.81
N ARG A 54 16.93 -8.77 -9.67
CA ARG A 54 18.36 -9.06 -9.58
C ARG A 54 18.70 -10.47 -10.08
N ARG A 55 17.91 -11.48 -9.65
CA ARG A 55 18.11 -12.87 -10.11
C ARG A 55 17.92 -13.01 -11.62
N ASN A 56 17.06 -12.19 -12.22
CA ASN A 56 16.81 -12.16 -13.66
C ASN A 56 17.74 -11.21 -14.40
N GLN A 57 18.75 -10.66 -13.74
CA GLN A 57 19.73 -9.73 -14.32
C GLN A 57 19.09 -8.47 -14.91
N GLY A 58 17.94 -8.06 -14.35
CA GLY A 58 17.26 -6.84 -14.73
C GLY A 58 17.75 -5.61 -13.95
N ARG A 59 17.16 -4.46 -14.25
CA ARG A 59 17.44 -3.20 -13.55
C ARG A 59 16.71 -3.20 -12.22
N ILE A 60 17.43 -3.00 -11.11
CA ILE A 60 16.83 -2.87 -9.79
C ILE A 60 15.99 -1.58 -9.68
N GLY A 61 15.00 -1.58 -8.78
CA GLY A 61 14.09 -0.46 -8.55
C GLY A 61 12.70 -0.90 -8.10
N ALA A 62 12.36 -2.16 -8.31
CA ALA A 62 11.04 -2.70 -7.97
C ALA A 62 10.70 -2.57 -6.47
N ALA A 63 11.70 -2.55 -5.60
CA ALA A 63 11.48 -2.39 -4.16
C ALA A 63 10.77 -1.08 -3.80
N HIS A 64 10.88 -0.06 -4.64
CA HIS A 64 10.23 1.25 -4.43
C HIS A 64 8.79 1.30 -4.93
N ALA A 65 8.34 0.29 -5.68
CA ALA A 65 7.02 0.29 -6.31
C ALA A 65 5.87 0.50 -5.34
N PRO A 66 5.83 -0.14 -4.15
CA PRO A 66 4.73 0.08 -3.23
C PRO A 66 4.53 1.54 -2.85
N LYS A 67 5.60 2.25 -2.56
CA LYS A 67 5.55 3.67 -2.20
C LYS A 67 5.10 4.54 -3.37
N GLU A 68 5.64 4.30 -4.55
CA GLU A 68 5.31 5.06 -5.75
C GLU A 68 3.86 4.83 -6.19
N LEU A 69 3.35 3.60 -6.06
CA LEU A 69 1.96 3.30 -6.34
C LEU A 69 1.02 4.04 -5.38
N ARG A 70 1.35 4.08 -4.09
CA ARG A 70 0.55 4.84 -3.10
C ARG A 70 0.51 6.31 -3.45
N ARG A 71 1.65 6.90 -3.83
CA ARG A 71 1.70 8.31 -4.25
C ARG A 71 0.83 8.57 -5.46
N ALA A 72 0.85 7.68 -6.43
CA ALA A 72 0.03 7.82 -7.64
C ALA A 72 -1.46 7.68 -7.33
N LEU A 73 -1.83 6.76 -6.43
CA LEU A 73 -3.22 6.56 -6.03
C LEU A 73 -3.77 7.72 -5.21
N ALA A 74 -2.94 8.32 -4.36
CA ALA A 74 -3.38 9.29 -3.36
C ALA A 74 -4.17 10.46 -3.95
N GLY A 75 -3.74 10.95 -5.10
CA GLY A 75 -4.34 12.11 -5.75
C GLY A 75 -5.53 11.80 -6.67
N LEU A 76 -5.88 10.53 -6.86
CA LEU A 76 -6.99 10.16 -7.72
C LEU A 76 -8.33 10.46 -7.04
N PRO A 77 -9.38 10.78 -7.81
CA PRO A 77 -10.73 10.89 -7.27
C PRO A 77 -11.16 9.59 -6.59
N ALA A 78 -11.78 9.69 -5.42
CA ALA A 78 -12.18 8.52 -4.65
C ALA A 78 -13.33 7.74 -5.30
N LYS A 79 -14.20 8.44 -6.04
CA LYS A 79 -15.37 7.82 -6.66
C LYS A 79 -16.20 7.06 -5.63
N ALA A 80 -16.46 5.77 -5.87
CA ALA A 80 -17.21 4.93 -4.96
C ALA A 80 -16.38 4.37 -3.80
N LEU A 81 -15.09 4.70 -3.71
CA LEU A 81 -14.25 4.23 -2.64
C LEU A 81 -14.58 4.95 -1.33
N ASN A 82 -15.14 4.23 -0.36
CA ASN A 82 -15.52 4.80 0.94
C ASN A 82 -14.45 4.60 2.00
N ALA A 83 -13.67 3.52 1.88
CA ALA A 83 -12.59 3.22 2.79
C ALA A 83 -11.54 2.39 2.08
N LEU A 84 -10.27 2.65 2.39
CA LEU A 84 -9.12 1.84 2.00
C LEU A 84 -8.22 1.73 3.22
N LEU A 85 -7.96 0.51 3.68
CA LEU A 85 -7.04 0.30 4.79
C LEU A 85 -5.66 -0.06 4.25
N ASP A 86 -4.64 0.47 4.88
CA ASP A 86 -3.25 0.23 4.48
C ASP A 86 -2.53 -0.52 5.60
N ALA A 87 -2.08 -1.73 5.29
CA ALA A 87 -1.39 -2.61 6.23
C ALA A 87 0.14 -2.45 6.17
N GLY A 88 0.64 -1.49 5.39
CA GLY A 88 2.08 -1.32 5.20
C GLY A 88 2.66 -2.32 4.21
N ASP A 89 3.94 -2.60 4.35
CA ASP A 89 4.68 -3.43 3.40
C ASP A 89 5.39 -4.59 4.06
N VAL A 90 5.68 -5.60 3.25
CA VAL A 90 6.73 -6.58 3.51
C VAL A 90 7.87 -6.28 2.55
N LEU A 91 9.08 -6.14 3.08
CA LEU A 91 10.28 -5.91 2.28
C LEU A 91 11.20 -7.14 2.30
N CYS A 92 11.77 -7.42 1.16
CA CYS A 92 12.92 -8.31 1.02
C CYS A 92 14.17 -7.43 0.89
N ASP A 93 14.92 -7.29 1.98
CA ASP A 93 16.11 -6.44 2.05
C ASP A 93 17.40 -7.21 2.29
N ASP A 94 17.32 -8.53 2.45
CA ASP A 94 18.44 -9.41 2.78
C ASP A 94 18.75 -10.47 1.70
N GLY A 95 18.06 -10.42 0.56
CA GLY A 95 18.20 -11.39 -0.52
C GLY A 95 17.44 -12.70 -0.32
N ASP A 96 16.83 -12.93 0.84
CA ASP A 96 16.01 -14.12 1.09
C ASP A 96 14.57 -13.87 0.63
N LEU A 97 14.37 -13.98 -0.68
CA LEU A 97 13.08 -13.73 -1.31
C LEU A 97 12.01 -14.69 -0.81
N GLU A 98 12.35 -15.95 -0.64
CA GLU A 98 11.42 -16.99 -0.24
C GLU A 98 10.89 -16.75 1.18
N ALA A 99 11.75 -16.31 2.10
CA ALA A 99 11.33 -15.94 3.45
C ALA A 99 10.41 -14.71 3.44
N ALA A 100 10.72 -13.71 2.60
CA ALA A 100 9.88 -12.52 2.46
C ALA A 100 8.50 -12.88 1.88
N GLN A 101 8.44 -13.78 0.91
CA GLN A 101 7.18 -14.26 0.35
C GLN A 101 6.35 -15.00 1.39
N GLN A 102 6.98 -15.82 2.23
CA GLN A 102 6.28 -16.49 3.34
C GLN A 102 5.71 -15.48 4.34
N GLU A 103 6.48 -14.45 4.65
CA GLU A 103 6.01 -13.37 5.53
C GLU A 103 4.80 -12.65 4.92
N LEU A 104 4.85 -12.33 3.63
CA LEU A 104 3.71 -11.75 2.92
C LEU A 104 2.48 -12.65 3.02
N GLY A 105 2.64 -13.96 2.82
CA GLY A 105 1.56 -14.92 2.96
C GLY A 105 0.92 -14.90 4.34
N ARG A 106 1.72 -14.81 5.39
CA ARG A 106 1.21 -14.70 6.77
C ARG A 106 0.43 -13.41 6.98
N VAL A 107 0.94 -12.29 6.46
CA VAL A 107 0.25 -10.99 6.57
C VAL A 107 -1.11 -11.03 5.89
N VAL A 108 -1.17 -11.58 4.67
CA VAL A 108 -2.43 -11.70 3.93
C VAL A 108 -3.41 -12.62 4.65
N ALA A 109 -2.91 -13.72 5.22
CA ALA A 109 -3.76 -14.66 5.97
C ALA A 109 -4.36 -14.05 7.22
N ASP A 110 -3.69 -13.06 7.82
CA ASP A 110 -4.15 -12.39 9.04
C ASP A 110 -5.16 -11.27 8.77
N ILE A 111 -5.36 -10.90 7.54
CA ILE A 111 -6.37 -9.92 7.13
C ILE A 111 -7.74 -10.58 7.00
#